data_d959d77fab76742f34dd2121bd61b7e6
#
_entry.id   d959d77fab76742f34dd2121bd61b7e6
#
_cell.length_a   1.000
_cell.length_b   1.000
_cell.length_c   1.000
_cell.angle_alpha   90.00
_cell.angle_beta   90.00
_cell.angle_gamma   90.00
#
_symmetry.space_group_name_H-M   'P 1'
#
loop_
_entity.id
_entity.type
_entity.pdbx_description
1 polymer ?
#
loop_
_entity_poly.entity_id
_entity_poly.type
_entity_poly.pdbx_seq_one_letter_code
_entity_poly.pdbx_strand_id
1 'polypeptide(L)'
;MALDGITTSAIVSELKAALLGGRIDKIHQPLADEIRMSIRGLGSGAKKIIISANSAHPRIHLTESSRENPMTAPLFCMVMRKHIAGGKIIDIVQPNFERIIILRIESANEMGDITTKNLILEIMGKHSNLILTDETGRILDSIKRVTHEKSSVREVLPGKEYVFPPSQDKKNPLLAEQADFLFSLHLQEGRRLQEFLYQTYTGISPVMAGEICTRAGLDASDSCQETTLESSERLFAAFEKTMQEVKAADFCPAIYYQKENNRIVDFAVLKMQQFQGLAAKPFPSVSALLEGFYQERDNAAHIRQKAQDMRKLVTNHIERCVKKKEIQLKTRRETKGMDLWKKKGELLTANIYAVPQGVTTFKTIDYYEASMPEIEIAIDPAKTPAENAQKYFAKYNKAKRTLAALEIQEKQNNEELAYLESVLNALENANEDADLSEIRTELAESGFIRRQAQKKGQPKPKRAKPLRYISSDGYEILVGKSNLQNDELTLRTAEPTDLWMHTKDIPGSHVIIRTNGQSELPEATMEEAANLAAFYSKAKNSSMVPVDYTQRKNIKKPNGAKPGMVIYLTNKTIYITPDEARIQQMKNE
;
A
#
# COMPACT_ATOMS: atom_id res chain seq x y z
N MET A 1 -20.17 -7.18 -13.26
CA MET A 1 -19.86 -6.09 -12.31
C MET A 1 -21.06 -5.97 -11.39
N ALA A 2 -20.88 -6.32 -10.12
CA ALA A 2 -21.99 -6.42 -9.17
C ALA A 2 -22.64 -5.07 -8.79
N LEU A 3 -21.96 -3.93 -8.97
CA LEU A 3 -22.52 -2.59 -8.79
C LEU A 3 -23.09 -2.08 -10.11
N ASP A 4 -24.34 -2.45 -10.39
CA ASP A 4 -25.13 -2.00 -11.52
C ASP A 4 -26.19 -0.94 -11.11
N GLY A 5 -27.08 -0.58 -12.02
CA GLY A 5 -28.14 0.39 -11.73
C GLY A 5 -29.14 -0.08 -10.66
N ILE A 6 -29.39 -1.38 -10.61
CA ILE A 6 -30.31 -1.99 -9.62
C ILE A 6 -29.66 -1.93 -8.22
N THR A 7 -28.40 -2.33 -8.11
CA THR A 7 -27.66 -2.21 -6.85
C THR A 7 -27.50 -0.75 -6.42
N THR A 8 -27.29 0.16 -7.36
CA THR A 8 -27.23 1.61 -7.09
C THR A 8 -28.57 2.11 -6.56
N SER A 9 -29.70 1.65 -7.11
CA SER A 9 -31.04 1.99 -6.64
C SER A 9 -31.28 1.50 -5.20
N ALA A 10 -30.85 0.29 -4.88
CA ALA A 10 -30.94 -0.27 -3.54
C ALA A 10 -30.11 0.55 -2.51
N ILE A 11 -28.90 0.96 -2.90
CA ILE A 11 -28.04 1.85 -2.07
C ILE A 11 -28.73 3.19 -1.85
N VAL A 12 -29.27 3.82 -2.91
CA VAL A 12 -29.93 5.14 -2.79
C VAL A 12 -31.16 5.05 -1.90
N SER A 13 -31.97 4.00 -2.01
CA SER A 13 -33.12 3.76 -1.15
C SER A 13 -32.73 3.66 0.33
N GLU A 14 -31.70 2.87 0.66
CA GLU A 14 -31.19 2.72 2.02
C GLU A 14 -30.60 4.03 2.57
N LEU A 15 -29.78 4.72 1.76
CA LEU A 15 -29.15 5.97 2.18
C LEU A 15 -30.19 7.09 2.37
N LYS A 16 -31.24 7.16 1.55
CA LYS A 16 -32.36 8.11 1.76
C LYS A 16 -33.02 7.86 3.11
N ALA A 17 -33.42 6.62 3.38
CA ALA A 17 -34.06 6.26 4.64
C ALA A 17 -33.18 6.56 5.88
N ALA A 18 -31.84 6.41 5.73
CA ALA A 18 -30.92 6.53 6.84
C ALA A 18 -30.37 7.94 7.05
N LEU A 19 -30.24 8.79 6.03
CA LEU A 19 -29.45 10.02 6.07
C LEU A 19 -30.21 11.29 5.72
N LEU A 20 -31.45 11.20 5.17
CA LEU A 20 -32.21 12.39 4.79
C LEU A 20 -32.49 13.27 6.01
N GLY A 21 -32.26 14.58 5.88
CA GLY A 21 -32.40 15.55 6.96
C GLY A 21 -31.19 15.63 7.91
N GLY A 22 -30.24 14.69 7.83
CA GLY A 22 -29.04 14.68 8.67
C GLY A 22 -28.05 15.76 8.30
N ARG A 23 -27.22 16.19 9.28
CA ARG A 23 -26.15 17.19 9.10
C ARG A 23 -24.77 16.54 9.07
N ILE A 24 -23.93 16.95 8.14
CA ILE A 24 -22.55 16.48 8.00
C ILE A 24 -21.70 17.08 9.14
N ASP A 25 -21.25 16.21 10.06
CA ASP A 25 -20.47 16.61 11.25
C ASP A 25 -18.95 16.57 10.97
N LYS A 26 -18.47 15.46 10.40
CA LYS A 26 -17.05 15.23 10.15
C LYS A 26 -16.83 14.68 8.76
N ILE A 27 -15.74 15.15 8.12
CA ILE A 27 -15.30 14.68 6.82
C ILE A 27 -13.82 14.29 6.94
N HIS A 28 -13.50 13.08 6.52
CA HIS A 28 -12.16 12.53 6.52
C HIS A 28 -11.84 11.88 5.17
N GLN A 29 -10.58 11.90 4.78
CA GLN A 29 -10.06 11.24 3.59
C GLN A 29 -8.89 10.34 4.00
N PRO A 30 -9.16 9.10 4.46
CA PRO A 30 -8.12 8.19 4.92
C PRO A 30 -7.25 7.64 3.78
N LEU A 31 -7.80 7.48 2.57
CA LEU A 31 -7.10 7.06 1.36
C LEU A 31 -7.25 8.11 0.25
N ALA A 32 -6.39 8.05 -0.74
CA ALA A 32 -6.38 9.00 -1.86
C ALA A 32 -7.72 9.07 -2.60
N ASP A 33 -8.48 7.98 -2.63
CA ASP A 33 -9.73 7.81 -3.36
C ASP A 33 -10.93 7.43 -2.46
N GLU A 34 -10.82 7.60 -1.12
CA GLU A 34 -11.88 7.26 -0.16
C GLU A 34 -12.20 8.46 0.76
N ILE A 35 -13.48 8.81 0.84
CA ILE A 35 -14.03 9.78 1.79
C ILE A 35 -14.87 9.05 2.84
N ARG A 36 -14.77 9.49 4.08
CA ARG A 36 -15.64 9.07 5.18
C ARG A 36 -16.32 10.28 5.80
N MET A 37 -17.64 10.21 5.95
CA MET A 37 -18.40 11.27 6.57
C MET A 37 -19.19 10.75 7.78
N SER A 38 -19.30 11.58 8.80
CA SER A 38 -20.17 11.35 9.95
C SER A 38 -21.35 12.31 9.86
N ILE A 39 -22.57 11.79 9.95
CA ILE A 39 -23.84 12.52 9.81
C ILE A 39 -24.60 12.41 11.13
N ARG A 40 -25.08 13.55 11.67
CA ARG A 40 -25.81 13.67 12.92
C ARG A 40 -27.21 14.22 12.70
N GLY A 41 -28.04 14.24 13.75
CA GLY A 41 -29.38 14.82 13.73
C GLY A 41 -30.47 13.88 13.24
N LEU A 42 -30.25 12.55 13.32
CA LEU A 42 -31.14 11.51 12.78
C LEU A 42 -31.92 10.77 13.89
N GLY A 43 -31.95 11.28 15.13
CA GLY A 43 -32.62 10.63 16.25
C GLY A 43 -31.93 9.37 16.81
N SER A 44 -31.30 8.58 16.00
CA SER A 44 -30.67 7.29 16.33
C SER A 44 -29.13 7.35 16.51
N GLY A 45 -28.58 8.54 16.78
CA GLY A 45 -27.12 8.75 16.87
C GLY A 45 -26.46 9.13 15.55
N ALA A 46 -25.12 9.21 15.56
CA ALA A 46 -24.37 9.55 14.36
C ALA A 46 -24.24 8.34 13.42
N LYS A 47 -24.63 8.52 12.16
CA LYS A 47 -24.38 7.54 11.10
C LYS A 47 -23.06 7.85 10.40
N LYS A 48 -22.33 6.83 10.00
CA LYS A 48 -21.10 6.99 9.22
C LYS A 48 -21.30 6.42 7.83
N ILE A 49 -20.76 7.09 6.82
CA ILE A 49 -20.73 6.60 5.44
C ILE A 49 -19.31 6.55 4.92
N ILE A 50 -19.06 5.59 4.07
CA ILE A 50 -17.88 5.49 3.22
C ILE A 50 -18.27 5.78 1.79
N ILE A 51 -17.47 6.59 1.10
CA ILE A 51 -17.58 6.88 -0.34
C ILE A 51 -16.21 6.60 -0.95
N SER A 52 -16.14 5.63 -1.84
CA SER A 52 -14.92 5.24 -2.51
C SER A 52 -15.05 5.44 -4.02
N ALA A 53 -14.12 6.21 -4.60
CA ALA A 53 -13.93 6.32 -6.04
C ALA A 53 -12.79 5.40 -6.53
N ASN A 54 -12.47 4.34 -5.77
CA ASN A 54 -11.44 3.38 -6.14
C ASN A 54 -11.76 2.73 -7.50
N SER A 55 -10.76 2.55 -8.35
CA SER A 55 -10.96 2.01 -9.70
C SER A 55 -11.43 0.55 -9.73
N ALA A 56 -11.06 -0.24 -8.73
CA ALA A 56 -11.44 -1.64 -8.62
C ALA A 56 -12.71 -1.84 -7.76
N HIS A 57 -12.92 -0.98 -6.76
CA HIS A 57 -13.96 -1.14 -5.73
C HIS A 57 -14.69 0.19 -5.44
N PRO A 58 -15.25 0.87 -6.47
CA PRO A 58 -16.02 2.10 -6.25
C PRO A 58 -17.33 1.76 -5.53
N ARG A 59 -17.72 2.54 -4.50
CA ARG A 59 -18.94 2.28 -3.74
C ARG A 59 -19.29 3.41 -2.79
N ILE A 60 -20.52 3.39 -2.32
CA ILE A 60 -20.98 4.18 -1.18
C ILE A 60 -21.91 3.32 -0.32
N HIS A 61 -21.74 3.34 1.00
CA HIS A 61 -22.60 2.62 1.94
C HIS A 61 -22.43 3.14 3.37
N LEU A 62 -23.36 2.79 4.27
CA LEU A 62 -23.20 2.98 5.70
C LEU A 62 -22.08 2.07 6.24
N THR A 63 -21.35 2.52 7.27
CA THR A 63 -20.27 1.75 7.89
C THR A 63 -20.17 2.06 9.38
N GLU A 64 -19.81 1.07 10.17
CA GLU A 64 -19.39 1.27 11.57
C GLU A 64 -17.87 1.29 11.71
N SER A 65 -17.16 0.86 10.67
CA SER A 65 -15.71 0.80 10.70
C SER A 65 -15.06 2.19 10.75
N SER A 66 -13.88 2.27 11.35
CA SER A 66 -13.08 3.49 11.39
C SER A 66 -11.68 3.19 10.82
N ARG A 67 -11.09 4.18 10.16
CA ARG A 67 -9.72 4.11 9.67
C ARG A 67 -8.88 5.24 10.21
N GLU A 68 -7.58 5.02 10.34
CA GLU A 68 -6.63 6.07 10.65
C GLU A 68 -6.58 7.10 9.52
N ASN A 69 -6.53 8.37 9.89
CA ASN A 69 -6.42 9.46 8.95
C ASN A 69 -4.96 9.80 8.70
N PRO A 70 -4.59 10.28 7.51
CA PRO A 70 -3.26 10.81 7.24
C PRO A 70 -2.97 12.02 8.15
N MET A 71 -1.69 12.28 8.41
CA MET A 71 -1.27 13.40 9.27
C MET A 71 -1.70 14.76 8.74
N THR A 72 -1.77 14.89 7.40
CA THR A 72 -2.23 16.10 6.72
C THR A 72 -3.43 15.73 5.86
N ALA A 73 -4.54 16.49 6.00
CA ALA A 73 -5.73 16.25 5.20
C ALA A 73 -5.45 16.57 3.71
N PRO A 74 -5.83 15.67 2.77
CA PRO A 74 -5.73 15.96 1.34
C PRO A 74 -6.57 17.16 0.92
N LEU A 75 -6.18 17.80 -0.18
CA LEU A 75 -6.81 19.03 -0.68
C LEU A 75 -8.33 18.89 -0.87
N PHE A 76 -8.76 17.82 -1.52
CA PHE A 76 -10.19 17.58 -1.76
C PHE A 76 -10.99 17.47 -0.44
N CYS A 77 -10.43 16.82 0.59
CA CYS A 77 -11.03 16.78 1.92
C CYS A 77 -11.19 18.18 2.53
N MET A 78 -10.21 19.05 2.34
CA MET A 78 -10.27 20.43 2.84
C MET A 78 -11.33 21.26 2.09
N VAL A 79 -11.44 21.09 0.76
CA VAL A 79 -12.49 21.73 -0.06
C VAL A 79 -13.88 21.24 0.39
N MET A 80 -14.07 19.92 0.58
CA MET A 80 -15.32 19.39 1.11
C MET A 80 -15.67 19.99 2.49
N ARG A 81 -14.69 20.06 3.40
CA ARG A 81 -14.91 20.67 4.74
C ARG A 81 -15.32 22.14 4.64
N LYS A 82 -14.69 22.88 3.74
CA LYS A 82 -15.01 24.30 3.52
C LYS A 82 -16.46 24.50 3.03
N HIS A 83 -16.93 23.66 2.12
CA HIS A 83 -18.20 23.89 1.42
C HIS A 83 -19.40 23.16 1.98
N ILE A 84 -19.21 21.97 2.57
CA ILE A 84 -20.33 21.11 3.00
C ILE A 84 -20.28 20.63 4.47
N ALA A 85 -19.26 21.01 5.27
CA ALA A 85 -19.28 20.71 6.69
C ALA A 85 -20.40 21.50 7.38
N GLY A 86 -21.16 20.84 8.26
CA GLY A 86 -22.37 21.40 8.90
C GLY A 86 -23.60 21.44 7.99
N GLY A 87 -23.44 21.14 6.69
CA GLY A 87 -24.54 21.13 5.72
C GLY A 87 -25.55 20.02 5.98
N LYS A 88 -26.81 20.25 5.57
CA LYS A 88 -27.93 19.31 5.71
C LYS A 88 -28.14 18.55 4.40
N ILE A 89 -28.25 17.23 4.48
CA ILE A 89 -28.60 16.38 3.34
C ILE A 89 -30.09 16.53 3.07
N ILE A 90 -30.44 17.10 1.92
CA ILE A 90 -31.84 17.36 1.52
C ILE A 90 -32.40 16.35 0.54
N ASP A 91 -31.53 15.69 -0.25
CA ASP A 91 -31.93 14.62 -1.16
C ASP A 91 -30.75 13.73 -1.54
N ILE A 92 -31.04 12.49 -1.97
CA ILE A 92 -30.09 11.53 -2.53
C ILE A 92 -30.73 10.91 -3.76
N VAL A 93 -30.17 11.14 -4.95
CA VAL A 93 -30.79 10.72 -6.20
C VAL A 93 -29.88 9.87 -7.07
N GLN A 94 -30.49 8.98 -7.85
CA GLN A 94 -29.89 8.24 -8.93
C GLN A 94 -30.48 8.76 -10.25
N PRO A 95 -29.76 9.58 -11.03
CA PRO A 95 -30.30 10.11 -12.29
C PRO A 95 -30.38 8.99 -13.35
N ASN A 96 -31.53 8.93 -14.05
CA ASN A 96 -31.78 8.05 -15.21
C ASN A 96 -31.40 6.58 -15.03
N PHE A 97 -31.47 6.07 -13.79
CA PHE A 97 -31.07 4.70 -13.46
C PHE A 97 -29.58 4.40 -13.75
N GLU A 98 -28.76 5.45 -13.91
CA GLU A 98 -27.33 5.35 -14.11
C GLU A 98 -26.60 4.94 -12.83
N ARG A 99 -25.34 4.53 -12.97
CA ARG A 99 -24.44 4.23 -11.83
C ARG A 99 -23.83 5.51 -11.26
N ILE A 100 -24.69 6.49 -11.02
CA ILE A 100 -24.35 7.80 -10.48
C ILE A 100 -25.24 8.06 -9.27
N ILE A 101 -24.64 8.53 -8.17
CA ILE A 101 -25.35 8.91 -6.96
C ILE A 101 -25.05 10.37 -6.65
N ILE A 102 -26.06 11.19 -6.46
CA ILE A 102 -25.93 12.61 -6.14
C ILE A 102 -26.52 12.84 -4.75
N LEU A 103 -25.69 13.29 -3.81
CA LEU A 103 -26.13 13.81 -2.52
C LEU A 103 -26.30 15.32 -2.66
N ARG A 104 -27.53 15.82 -2.49
CA ARG A 104 -27.85 17.24 -2.46
C ARG A 104 -27.74 17.75 -1.03
N ILE A 105 -26.95 18.80 -0.83
CA ILE A 105 -26.57 19.28 0.51
C ILE A 105 -26.80 20.79 0.57
N GLU A 106 -27.65 21.23 1.48
CA GLU A 106 -27.78 22.63 1.82
C GLU A 106 -26.69 23.03 2.81
N SER A 107 -25.93 24.06 2.48
CA SER A 107 -24.88 24.60 3.34
C SER A 107 -24.74 26.12 3.16
N ALA A 108 -24.31 26.82 4.21
CA ALA A 108 -24.01 28.24 4.11
C ALA A 108 -22.75 28.45 3.23
N ASN A 109 -22.81 29.49 2.39
CA ASN A 109 -21.63 29.99 1.67
C ASN A 109 -20.80 30.92 2.58
N GLU A 110 -19.72 31.52 2.04
CA GLU A 110 -18.86 32.44 2.79
C GLU A 110 -19.58 33.73 3.26
N MET A 111 -20.69 34.10 2.61
CA MET A 111 -21.52 35.26 2.97
C MET A 111 -22.63 34.90 3.94
N GLY A 112 -22.80 33.62 4.26
CA GLY A 112 -23.87 33.14 5.16
C GLY A 112 -25.16 32.72 4.44
N ASP A 113 -25.25 32.88 3.09
CA ASP A 113 -26.43 32.46 2.34
C ASP A 113 -26.48 30.95 2.22
N ILE A 114 -27.69 30.40 2.34
CA ILE A 114 -27.92 28.97 2.17
C ILE A 114 -27.96 28.66 0.67
N THR A 115 -27.06 27.80 0.23
CA THR A 115 -26.98 27.34 -1.16
C THR A 115 -26.89 25.84 -1.23
N THR A 116 -27.36 25.24 -2.33
CA THR A 116 -27.27 23.80 -2.56
C THR A 116 -25.93 23.44 -3.19
N LYS A 117 -25.29 22.37 -2.68
CA LYS A 117 -24.11 21.75 -3.28
C LYS A 117 -24.47 20.31 -3.64
N ASN A 118 -23.89 19.81 -4.73
CA ASN A 118 -24.08 18.41 -5.14
C ASN A 118 -22.74 17.65 -4.97
N LEU A 119 -22.78 16.59 -4.18
CA LEU A 119 -21.68 15.63 -4.08
C LEU A 119 -22.03 14.43 -4.97
N ILE A 120 -21.33 14.28 -6.09
CA ILE A 120 -21.64 13.35 -7.18
C ILE A 120 -20.62 12.22 -7.15
N LEU A 121 -21.09 11.00 -6.93
CA LEU A 121 -20.29 9.77 -7.06
C LEU A 121 -20.62 9.10 -8.38
N GLU A 122 -19.62 8.92 -9.22
CA GLU A 122 -19.69 8.15 -10.47
C GLU A 122 -19.04 6.78 -10.26
N ILE A 123 -19.78 5.70 -10.51
CA ILE A 123 -19.38 4.30 -10.31
C ILE A 123 -19.07 3.68 -11.68
N MET A 124 -17.86 3.93 -12.22
CA MET A 124 -17.48 3.57 -13.60
C MET A 124 -16.13 2.85 -13.67
N GLY A 125 -15.83 1.98 -12.69
CA GLY A 125 -14.55 1.27 -12.64
C GLY A 125 -13.36 2.22 -12.62
N LYS A 126 -12.45 2.12 -13.59
CA LYS A 126 -11.26 2.99 -13.68
C LYS A 126 -11.57 4.49 -13.80
N HIS A 127 -12.76 4.83 -14.29
CA HIS A 127 -13.23 6.21 -14.44
C HIS A 127 -14.09 6.69 -13.29
N SER A 128 -14.23 5.89 -12.23
CA SER A 128 -14.96 6.32 -11.02
C SER A 128 -14.37 7.56 -10.40
N ASN A 129 -15.24 8.50 -10.00
CA ASN A 129 -14.85 9.78 -9.46
C ASN A 129 -15.82 10.26 -8.38
N LEU A 130 -15.38 11.18 -7.53
CA LEU A 130 -16.21 11.89 -6.57
C LEU A 130 -16.01 13.38 -6.81
N ILE A 131 -17.09 14.08 -7.14
CA ILE A 131 -17.07 15.45 -7.65
C ILE A 131 -17.98 16.29 -6.76
N LEU A 132 -17.52 17.46 -6.36
CA LEU A 132 -18.33 18.45 -5.64
C LEU A 132 -18.62 19.62 -6.57
N THR A 133 -19.93 19.95 -6.73
CA THR A 133 -20.37 21.11 -7.53
C THR A 133 -21.18 22.06 -6.69
N ASP A 134 -21.33 23.30 -7.15
CA ASP A 134 -22.33 24.24 -6.66
C ASP A 134 -23.71 23.97 -7.29
N GLU A 135 -24.68 24.81 -6.98
CA GLU A 135 -26.05 24.71 -7.46
C GLU A 135 -26.18 24.93 -8.99
N THR A 136 -25.25 25.64 -9.60
CA THR A 136 -25.23 25.88 -11.06
C THR A 136 -24.60 24.74 -11.84
N GLY A 137 -24.04 23.73 -11.15
CA GLY A 137 -23.30 22.63 -11.74
C GLY A 137 -21.82 22.92 -11.95
N ARG A 138 -21.30 24.06 -11.49
CA ARG A 138 -19.87 24.39 -11.59
C ARG A 138 -19.07 23.54 -10.59
N ILE A 139 -18.03 22.85 -11.07
CA ILE A 139 -17.17 21.98 -10.26
C ILE A 139 -16.35 22.84 -9.28
N LEU A 140 -16.51 22.60 -7.99
CA LEU A 140 -15.70 23.18 -6.93
C LEU A 140 -14.38 22.43 -6.79
N ASP A 141 -14.42 21.08 -6.77
CA ASP A 141 -13.25 20.20 -6.89
C ASP A 141 -13.70 18.74 -7.10
N SER A 142 -12.73 17.85 -7.34
CA SER A 142 -12.94 16.42 -7.47
C SER A 142 -11.81 15.63 -6.84
N ILE A 143 -12.13 14.40 -6.39
CA ILE A 143 -11.13 13.51 -5.80
C ILE A 143 -10.08 13.04 -6.83
N LYS A 144 -10.50 12.95 -8.10
CA LYS A 144 -9.63 12.69 -9.25
C LYS A 144 -9.83 13.81 -10.28
N ARG A 145 -8.83 14.65 -10.46
CA ARG A 145 -8.84 15.68 -11.50
C ARG A 145 -8.51 15.05 -12.86
N VAL A 146 -9.38 15.28 -13.84
CA VAL A 146 -9.26 14.75 -15.20
C VAL A 146 -9.00 15.92 -16.16
N THR A 147 -7.80 15.98 -16.69
CA THR A 147 -7.38 16.95 -17.72
C THR A 147 -7.68 16.42 -19.11
N HIS A 148 -7.62 17.27 -20.11
CA HIS A 148 -7.76 16.89 -21.53
C HIS A 148 -6.75 15.80 -21.95
N GLU A 149 -5.54 15.83 -21.39
CA GLU A 149 -4.52 14.80 -21.65
C GLU A 149 -4.92 13.39 -21.16
N LYS A 150 -5.74 13.32 -20.09
CA LYS A 150 -6.22 12.06 -19.51
C LYS A 150 -7.53 11.56 -20.14
N SER A 151 -8.34 12.46 -20.68
CA SER A 151 -9.61 12.14 -21.32
C SER A 151 -9.94 13.17 -22.39
N SER A 152 -10.07 12.70 -23.62
CA SER A 152 -10.58 13.50 -24.76
C SER A 152 -12.10 13.72 -24.71
N VAL A 153 -12.81 12.98 -23.85
CA VAL A 153 -14.27 12.98 -23.79
C VAL A 153 -14.82 14.09 -22.91
N ARG A 154 -14.24 14.29 -21.72
CA ARG A 154 -14.62 15.37 -20.80
C ARG A 154 -13.52 15.67 -19.80
N GLU A 155 -13.48 16.91 -19.38
CA GLU A 155 -12.60 17.38 -18.30
C GLU A 155 -13.38 17.40 -16.98
N VAL A 156 -12.69 17.08 -15.87
CA VAL A 156 -13.23 17.23 -14.51
C VAL A 156 -12.22 18.03 -13.70
N LEU A 157 -12.36 19.35 -13.77
CA LEU A 157 -11.45 20.32 -13.16
C LEU A 157 -12.23 21.42 -12.42
N PRO A 158 -11.68 21.98 -11.33
CA PRO A 158 -12.28 23.11 -10.65
C PRO A 158 -12.58 24.27 -11.62
N GLY A 159 -13.77 24.86 -11.48
CA GLY A 159 -14.24 25.98 -12.30
C GLY A 159 -14.89 25.61 -13.62
N LYS A 160 -14.80 24.37 -14.08
CA LYS A 160 -15.54 23.86 -15.25
C LYS A 160 -16.97 23.47 -14.87
N GLU A 161 -17.84 23.44 -15.85
CA GLU A 161 -19.21 22.89 -15.69
C GLU A 161 -19.17 21.36 -15.61
N TYR A 162 -19.97 20.79 -14.75
CA TYR A 162 -20.14 19.34 -14.67
C TYR A 162 -20.99 18.84 -15.82
N VAL A 163 -20.41 18.00 -16.63
CA VAL A 163 -21.09 17.31 -17.73
C VAL A 163 -21.23 15.84 -17.32
N PHE A 164 -22.42 15.26 -17.48
CA PHE A 164 -22.63 13.83 -17.25
C PHE A 164 -21.70 13.01 -18.17
N PRO A 165 -21.29 11.81 -17.73
CA PRO A 165 -20.64 10.86 -18.63
C PRO A 165 -21.49 10.64 -19.89
N PRO A 166 -20.85 10.39 -21.06
CA PRO A 166 -21.59 10.14 -22.29
C PRO A 166 -22.61 9.03 -22.05
N SER A 167 -23.86 9.32 -22.37
CA SER A 167 -24.91 8.30 -22.39
C SER A 167 -24.64 7.35 -23.56
N GLN A 168 -24.98 6.07 -23.38
CA GLN A 168 -24.91 5.08 -24.47
C GLN A 168 -26.23 5.02 -25.23
N ASP A 169 -27.05 6.09 -25.18
CA ASP A 169 -28.41 6.18 -25.73
C ASP A 169 -29.34 5.05 -25.30
N LYS A 170 -29.11 4.54 -24.09
CA LYS A 170 -29.91 3.48 -23.48
C LYS A 170 -31.20 4.03 -22.88
N LYS A 171 -32.26 3.21 -22.97
CA LYS A 171 -33.56 3.51 -22.38
C LYS A 171 -33.56 3.33 -20.87
N ASN A 172 -34.34 4.15 -20.17
CA ASN A 172 -34.56 3.95 -18.74
C ASN A 172 -35.46 2.73 -18.51
N PRO A 173 -34.96 1.66 -17.81
CA PRO A 173 -35.73 0.43 -17.63
C PRO A 173 -36.99 0.62 -16.78
N LEU A 174 -37.04 1.64 -15.93
CA LEU A 174 -38.22 1.95 -15.10
C LEU A 174 -39.36 2.55 -15.88
N LEU A 175 -39.12 3.01 -17.10
CA LEU A 175 -40.10 3.64 -18.01
C LEU A 175 -40.40 2.78 -19.25
N ALA A 176 -39.97 1.52 -19.27
CA ALA A 176 -40.16 0.63 -20.40
C ALA A 176 -41.64 0.24 -20.56
N GLU A 177 -42.13 0.36 -21.78
CA GLU A 177 -43.46 -0.06 -22.18
C GLU A 177 -43.40 -1.35 -23.00
N GLN A 178 -44.39 -2.24 -22.88
CA GLN A 178 -44.39 -3.55 -23.53
C GLN A 178 -44.25 -3.45 -25.07
N ALA A 179 -45.01 -2.57 -25.69
CA ALA A 179 -44.99 -2.42 -27.15
C ALA A 179 -43.60 -1.99 -27.66
N ASP A 180 -42.98 -1.01 -27.00
CA ASP A 180 -41.61 -0.55 -27.33
C ASP A 180 -40.55 -1.62 -27.06
N PHE A 181 -40.70 -2.39 -25.96
CA PHE A 181 -39.82 -3.50 -25.63
C PHE A 181 -39.84 -4.58 -26.69
N LEU A 182 -41.05 -5.07 -27.06
CA LEU A 182 -41.22 -6.12 -28.06
C LEU A 182 -40.75 -5.66 -29.46
N PHE A 183 -41.05 -4.43 -29.84
CA PHE A 183 -40.57 -3.84 -31.09
C PHE A 183 -39.04 -3.76 -31.11
N SER A 184 -38.44 -3.24 -30.02
CA SER A 184 -36.99 -3.13 -29.91
C SER A 184 -36.28 -4.49 -29.92
N LEU A 185 -36.87 -5.53 -29.30
CA LEU A 185 -36.35 -6.89 -29.29
C LEU A 185 -36.28 -7.50 -30.70
N HIS A 186 -37.37 -7.38 -31.47
CA HIS A 186 -37.45 -7.98 -32.80
C HIS A 186 -36.60 -7.26 -33.85
N LEU A 187 -36.21 -6.01 -33.61
CA LEU A 187 -35.27 -5.27 -34.45
C LEU A 187 -33.81 -5.68 -34.27
N GLN A 188 -33.48 -6.52 -33.27
CA GLN A 188 -32.09 -6.89 -33.00
C GLN A 188 -31.65 -8.08 -33.85
N GLU A 189 -30.91 -7.81 -34.93
CA GLU A 189 -30.29 -8.86 -35.74
C GLU A 189 -29.00 -9.39 -35.10
N GLY A 190 -28.88 -10.71 -35.00
CA GLY A 190 -27.67 -11.41 -34.53
C GLY A 190 -27.32 -11.22 -33.08
N ARG A 191 -28.20 -10.61 -32.25
CA ARG A 191 -27.95 -10.43 -30.80
C ARG A 191 -28.63 -11.51 -29.97
N ARG A 192 -28.00 -11.80 -28.81
CA ARG A 192 -28.55 -12.67 -27.78
C ARG A 192 -29.52 -11.92 -26.86
N LEU A 193 -30.46 -12.61 -26.24
CA LEU A 193 -31.44 -12.01 -25.32
C LEU A 193 -30.76 -11.24 -24.18
N GLN A 194 -29.72 -11.81 -23.59
CA GLN A 194 -28.94 -11.14 -22.58
C GLN A 194 -28.33 -9.82 -23.10
N GLU A 195 -27.75 -9.84 -24.28
CA GLU A 195 -27.11 -8.67 -24.90
C GLU A 195 -28.13 -7.57 -25.21
N PHE A 196 -29.29 -7.92 -25.69
CA PHE A 196 -30.40 -6.98 -25.90
C PHE A 196 -30.73 -6.23 -24.60
N LEU A 197 -30.93 -6.95 -23.50
CA LEU A 197 -31.31 -6.35 -22.22
C LEU A 197 -30.27 -5.35 -21.70
N TYR A 198 -28.98 -5.74 -21.60
CA TYR A 198 -27.99 -4.85 -21.01
C TYR A 198 -27.47 -3.78 -21.99
N GLN A 199 -27.67 -3.92 -23.29
CA GLN A 199 -27.30 -2.89 -24.28
C GLN A 199 -28.41 -1.88 -24.51
N THR A 200 -29.67 -2.29 -24.41
CA THR A 200 -30.83 -1.41 -24.62
C THR A 200 -31.20 -0.62 -23.40
N TYR A 201 -31.04 -1.19 -22.20
CA TYR A 201 -31.50 -0.57 -20.95
C TYR A 201 -30.36 -0.13 -20.05
N THR A 202 -30.46 1.10 -19.56
CA THR A 202 -29.50 1.68 -18.62
C THR A 202 -29.47 0.89 -17.31
N GLY A 203 -28.29 0.72 -16.71
CA GLY A 203 -28.14 0.15 -15.37
C GLY A 203 -28.40 -1.34 -15.26
N ILE A 204 -28.73 -2.04 -16.35
CA ILE A 204 -28.82 -3.50 -16.37
C ILE A 204 -27.43 -4.09 -16.60
N SER A 205 -26.97 -4.96 -15.72
CA SER A 205 -25.72 -5.71 -15.89
C SER A 205 -25.93 -7.02 -16.66
N PRO A 206 -24.89 -7.61 -17.28
CA PRO A 206 -24.99 -8.93 -17.87
C PRO A 206 -25.54 -9.99 -16.90
N VAL A 207 -25.16 -9.93 -15.62
CA VAL A 207 -25.66 -10.86 -14.59
C VAL A 207 -27.16 -10.70 -14.40
N MET A 208 -27.66 -9.45 -14.29
CA MET A 208 -29.10 -9.20 -14.15
C MET A 208 -29.88 -9.52 -15.43
N ALA A 209 -29.28 -9.27 -16.59
CA ALA A 209 -29.88 -9.69 -17.86
C ALA A 209 -30.05 -11.22 -17.94
N GLY A 210 -29.04 -11.99 -17.53
CA GLY A 210 -29.12 -13.44 -17.39
C GLY A 210 -30.20 -13.90 -16.40
N GLU A 211 -30.31 -13.21 -15.25
CA GLU A 211 -31.37 -13.48 -14.26
C GLU A 211 -32.78 -13.26 -14.85
N ILE A 212 -32.98 -12.16 -15.59
CA ILE A 212 -34.26 -11.86 -16.23
C ILE A 212 -34.65 -12.95 -17.25
N CYS A 213 -33.67 -13.42 -18.06
CA CYS A 213 -33.88 -14.55 -18.96
C CYS A 213 -34.24 -15.83 -18.19
N THR A 214 -33.53 -16.13 -17.12
CA THR A 214 -33.80 -17.31 -16.27
C THR A 214 -35.20 -17.23 -15.64
N ARG A 215 -35.63 -16.06 -15.15
CA ARG A 215 -36.99 -15.82 -14.62
C ARG A 215 -38.08 -16.01 -15.69
N ALA A 216 -37.75 -15.69 -16.94
CA ALA A 216 -38.65 -15.91 -18.10
C ALA A 216 -38.69 -17.38 -18.57
N GLY A 217 -37.80 -18.25 -18.02
CA GLY A 217 -37.63 -19.62 -18.49
C GLY A 217 -36.99 -19.72 -19.87
N LEU A 218 -36.08 -18.77 -20.21
CA LEU A 218 -35.37 -18.66 -21.50
C LEU A 218 -33.87 -18.78 -21.27
N ASP A 219 -33.13 -19.29 -22.25
CA ASP A 219 -31.68 -19.26 -22.22
C ASP A 219 -31.17 -17.86 -22.56
N ALA A 220 -30.29 -17.32 -21.77
CA ALA A 220 -29.69 -15.99 -21.97
C ALA A 220 -28.90 -15.89 -23.27
N SER A 221 -28.45 -17.02 -23.82
CA SER A 221 -27.73 -17.16 -25.10
C SER A 221 -28.64 -17.26 -26.34
N ASP A 222 -29.95 -17.43 -26.16
CA ASP A 222 -30.89 -17.53 -27.26
C ASP A 222 -30.86 -16.26 -28.14
N SER A 223 -31.07 -16.46 -29.46
CA SER A 223 -31.12 -15.37 -30.44
C SER A 223 -32.41 -14.56 -30.29
N CYS A 224 -32.33 -13.23 -30.33
CA CYS A 224 -33.49 -12.36 -30.34
C CYS A 224 -34.44 -12.63 -31.55
N GLN A 225 -33.91 -13.08 -32.70
CA GLN A 225 -34.68 -13.38 -33.91
C GLN A 225 -35.48 -14.68 -33.83
N GLU A 226 -35.00 -15.63 -33.04
CA GLU A 226 -35.64 -16.95 -32.88
C GLU A 226 -36.74 -16.95 -31.83
N THR A 227 -36.94 -15.79 -31.14
CA THR A 227 -37.91 -15.66 -30.07
C THR A 227 -39.35 -15.58 -30.64
N THR A 228 -40.21 -16.45 -30.15
CA THR A 228 -41.65 -16.39 -30.46
C THR A 228 -42.30 -15.21 -29.72
N LEU A 229 -43.49 -14.78 -30.18
CA LEU A 229 -44.24 -13.72 -29.50
C LEU A 229 -44.47 -14.07 -28.01
N GLU A 230 -44.86 -15.31 -27.72
CA GLU A 230 -45.10 -15.83 -26.37
C GLU A 230 -43.82 -15.76 -25.51
N SER A 231 -42.65 -16.15 -26.06
CA SER A 231 -41.36 -16.05 -25.36
C SER A 231 -40.98 -14.61 -25.08
N SER A 232 -41.24 -13.70 -26.02
CA SER A 232 -40.97 -12.27 -25.89
C SER A 232 -41.84 -11.62 -24.82
N GLU A 233 -43.14 -12.00 -24.76
CA GLU A 233 -44.04 -11.54 -23.69
C GLU A 233 -43.63 -12.05 -22.30
N ARG A 234 -43.21 -13.31 -22.19
CA ARG A 234 -42.64 -13.86 -20.93
C ARG A 234 -41.39 -13.12 -20.52
N LEU A 235 -40.51 -12.78 -21.47
CA LEU A 235 -39.31 -12.02 -21.19
C LEU A 235 -39.64 -10.62 -20.66
N PHE A 236 -40.59 -9.93 -21.30
CA PHE A 236 -41.07 -8.63 -20.86
C PHE A 236 -41.70 -8.72 -19.44
N ALA A 237 -42.57 -9.71 -19.20
CA ALA A 237 -43.21 -9.88 -17.90
C ALA A 237 -42.15 -10.12 -16.76
N ALA A 238 -41.12 -10.90 -17.04
CA ALA A 238 -40.01 -11.10 -16.08
C ALA A 238 -39.18 -9.83 -15.87
N PHE A 239 -38.92 -9.05 -16.94
CA PHE A 239 -38.26 -7.76 -16.88
C PHE A 239 -39.09 -6.75 -16.08
N GLU A 240 -40.37 -6.58 -16.42
CA GLU A 240 -41.28 -5.67 -15.73
C GLU A 240 -41.38 -6.01 -14.23
N LYS A 241 -41.60 -7.29 -13.90
CA LYS A 241 -41.63 -7.75 -12.51
C LYS A 241 -40.34 -7.39 -11.75
N THR A 242 -39.18 -7.58 -12.39
CA THR A 242 -37.89 -7.19 -11.79
C THR A 242 -37.83 -5.68 -11.55
N MET A 243 -38.29 -4.86 -12.47
CA MET A 243 -38.33 -3.41 -12.29
C MET A 243 -39.39 -2.97 -11.24
N GLN A 244 -40.47 -3.71 -11.06
CA GLN A 244 -41.46 -3.48 -9.98
C GLN A 244 -40.85 -3.79 -8.61
N GLU A 245 -40.07 -4.90 -8.46
CA GLU A 245 -39.31 -5.20 -7.23
C GLU A 245 -38.38 -4.03 -6.87
N VAL A 246 -37.68 -3.46 -7.87
CA VAL A 246 -36.78 -2.30 -7.67
C VAL A 246 -37.56 -1.04 -7.26
N LYS A 247 -38.69 -0.74 -7.93
CA LYS A 247 -39.55 0.41 -7.60
C LYS A 247 -40.14 0.31 -6.18
N ALA A 248 -40.51 -0.91 -5.77
CA ALA A 248 -41.04 -1.18 -4.44
C ALA A 248 -39.96 -1.21 -3.35
N ALA A 249 -38.68 -1.11 -3.71
CA ALA A 249 -37.54 -1.29 -2.82
C ALA A 249 -37.54 -2.64 -2.08
N ASP A 250 -38.08 -3.69 -2.73
CA ASP A 250 -38.09 -5.07 -2.20
C ASP A 250 -36.75 -5.76 -2.46
N PHE A 251 -35.76 -5.46 -1.61
CA PHE A 251 -34.40 -5.94 -1.75
C PHE A 251 -34.09 -7.07 -0.77
N CYS A 252 -33.39 -8.10 -1.28
CA CYS A 252 -32.89 -9.27 -0.54
C CYS A 252 -31.37 -9.39 -0.69
N PRO A 253 -30.58 -8.55 0.00
CA PRO A 253 -29.12 -8.55 -0.18
C PRO A 253 -28.49 -9.87 0.23
N ALA A 254 -27.70 -10.52 -0.65
CA ALA A 254 -27.01 -11.77 -0.35
C ALA A 254 -25.66 -11.88 -1.10
N ILE A 255 -24.68 -12.54 -0.48
CA ILE A 255 -23.45 -13.00 -1.13
C ILE A 255 -23.61 -14.47 -1.49
N TYR A 256 -23.20 -14.84 -2.69
CA TYR A 256 -23.27 -16.21 -3.22
C TYR A 256 -21.89 -16.83 -3.28
N TYR A 257 -21.79 -18.09 -2.79
CA TYR A 257 -20.55 -18.84 -2.64
C TYR A 257 -20.62 -20.19 -3.37
N GLN A 258 -19.49 -20.65 -3.90
CA GLN A 258 -19.34 -22.05 -4.32
C GLN A 258 -19.36 -22.95 -3.08
N LYS A 259 -20.21 -24.01 -3.11
CA LYS A 259 -20.38 -24.93 -1.95
C LYS A 259 -19.12 -25.72 -1.61
N GLU A 260 -18.28 -26.03 -2.63
CA GLU A 260 -17.14 -26.93 -2.48
C GLU A 260 -15.94 -26.26 -1.77
N ASN A 261 -15.70 -24.98 -2.03
CA ASN A 261 -14.48 -24.29 -1.58
C ASN A 261 -14.76 -22.97 -0.86
N ASN A 262 -16.02 -22.65 -0.61
CA ASN A 262 -16.48 -21.41 0.04
C ASN A 262 -16.01 -20.13 -0.65
N ARG A 263 -15.68 -20.21 -1.95
CA ARG A 263 -15.22 -19.07 -2.75
C ARG A 263 -16.41 -18.17 -3.11
N ILE A 264 -16.25 -16.87 -2.89
CA ILE A 264 -17.24 -15.87 -3.32
C ILE A 264 -17.35 -15.87 -4.85
N VAL A 265 -18.56 -16.06 -5.35
CA VAL A 265 -18.90 -15.95 -6.78
C VAL A 265 -19.27 -14.50 -7.11
N ASP A 266 -20.34 -13.99 -6.46
CA ASP A 266 -20.81 -12.62 -6.64
C ASP A 266 -21.75 -12.23 -5.47
N PHE A 267 -22.26 -11.01 -5.51
CA PHE A 267 -23.35 -10.59 -4.63
C PHE A 267 -24.51 -10.03 -5.46
N ALA A 268 -25.70 -10.03 -4.89
CA ALA A 268 -26.87 -9.41 -5.48
C ALA A 268 -27.78 -8.79 -4.42
N VAL A 269 -28.57 -7.81 -4.84
CA VAL A 269 -29.57 -7.15 -3.99
C VAL A 269 -31.00 -7.67 -4.23
N LEU A 270 -31.20 -8.48 -5.26
CA LEU A 270 -32.43 -9.22 -5.53
C LEU A 270 -32.19 -10.71 -5.38
N LYS A 271 -33.26 -11.49 -5.19
CA LYS A 271 -33.17 -12.95 -5.17
C LYS A 271 -32.84 -13.48 -6.55
N MET A 272 -31.73 -14.23 -6.67
CA MET A 272 -31.22 -14.73 -7.95
C MET A 272 -31.59 -16.20 -8.17
N GLN A 273 -32.43 -16.48 -9.18
CA GLN A 273 -32.80 -17.84 -9.57
C GLN A 273 -31.66 -18.56 -10.27
N GLN A 274 -30.89 -17.85 -11.11
CA GLN A 274 -29.72 -18.43 -11.79
C GLN A 274 -28.62 -18.92 -10.82
N PHE A 275 -28.67 -18.53 -9.53
CA PHE A 275 -27.72 -18.95 -8.51
C PHE A 275 -28.26 -20.02 -7.55
N GLN A 276 -29.36 -20.71 -7.90
CA GLN A 276 -29.97 -21.75 -7.05
C GLN A 276 -29.01 -22.87 -6.65
N GLY A 277 -27.97 -23.15 -7.45
CA GLY A 277 -26.92 -24.15 -7.12
C GLY A 277 -25.89 -23.67 -6.07
N LEU A 278 -25.81 -22.40 -5.79
CA LEU A 278 -24.82 -21.79 -4.89
C LEU A 278 -25.33 -21.70 -3.44
N ALA A 279 -24.40 -21.56 -2.49
CA ALA A 279 -24.75 -21.22 -1.12
C ALA A 279 -24.98 -19.71 -1.03
N ALA A 280 -26.12 -19.26 -0.48
CA ALA A 280 -26.44 -17.86 -0.29
C ALA A 280 -26.32 -17.47 1.18
N LYS A 281 -25.58 -16.40 1.47
CA LYS A 281 -25.51 -15.77 2.80
C LYS A 281 -26.27 -14.46 2.76
N PRO A 282 -27.44 -14.36 3.40
CA PRO A 282 -28.22 -13.13 3.42
C PRO A 282 -27.60 -12.09 4.36
N PHE A 283 -27.89 -10.81 4.08
CA PHE A 283 -27.47 -9.67 4.89
C PHE A 283 -28.68 -8.80 5.26
N PRO A 284 -28.67 -8.12 6.43
CA PRO A 284 -29.81 -7.32 6.89
C PRO A 284 -30.00 -6.03 6.08
N SER A 285 -28.99 -5.59 5.34
CA SER A 285 -29.01 -4.36 4.54
C SER A 285 -27.98 -4.40 3.41
N VAL A 286 -28.14 -3.52 2.42
CA VAL A 286 -27.21 -3.38 1.31
C VAL A 286 -25.83 -2.90 1.81
N SER A 287 -25.82 -2.00 2.80
CA SER A 287 -24.57 -1.54 3.42
C SER A 287 -23.81 -2.66 4.11
N ALA A 288 -24.52 -3.51 4.87
CA ALA A 288 -23.89 -4.67 5.52
C ALA A 288 -23.35 -5.69 4.51
N LEU A 289 -24.08 -5.90 3.41
CA LEU A 289 -23.62 -6.70 2.26
C LEU A 289 -22.32 -6.16 1.69
N LEU A 290 -22.29 -4.87 1.34
CA LEU A 290 -21.12 -4.24 0.71
C LEU A 290 -19.93 -4.18 1.68
N GLU A 291 -20.14 -3.88 2.96
CA GLU A 291 -19.08 -3.91 3.96
C GLU A 291 -18.48 -5.32 4.08
N GLY A 292 -19.32 -6.37 4.19
CA GLY A 292 -18.86 -7.76 4.25
C GLY A 292 -18.11 -8.20 2.99
N PHE A 293 -18.58 -7.82 1.80
CA PHE A 293 -17.96 -8.19 0.53
C PHE A 293 -16.61 -7.52 0.27
N TYR A 294 -16.46 -6.24 0.66
CA TYR A 294 -15.24 -5.48 0.38
C TYR A 294 -14.24 -5.46 1.54
N GLN A 295 -14.61 -5.91 2.75
CA GLN A 295 -13.78 -5.80 3.94
C GLN A 295 -12.39 -6.45 3.78
N GLU A 296 -12.32 -7.68 3.28
CA GLU A 296 -11.05 -8.38 3.08
C GLU A 296 -10.19 -7.70 2.01
N ARG A 297 -10.82 -7.29 0.90
CA ARG A 297 -10.14 -6.61 -0.22
C ARG A 297 -9.62 -5.23 0.17
N ASP A 298 -10.36 -4.50 0.98
CA ASP A 298 -9.98 -3.20 1.53
C ASP A 298 -8.79 -3.29 2.48
N ASN A 299 -8.76 -4.31 3.34
CA ASN A 299 -7.66 -4.53 4.26
C ASN A 299 -6.37 -4.79 3.48
N ALA A 300 -6.41 -5.64 2.46
CA ALA A 300 -5.25 -5.90 1.61
C ALA A 300 -4.75 -4.64 0.86
N ALA A 301 -5.66 -3.83 0.32
CA ALA A 301 -5.31 -2.58 -0.36
C ALA A 301 -4.70 -1.55 0.61
N HIS A 302 -5.26 -1.44 1.81
CA HIS A 302 -4.78 -0.55 2.86
C HIS A 302 -3.38 -0.93 3.38
N ILE A 303 -3.15 -2.22 3.61
CA ILE A 303 -1.84 -2.76 3.99
C ILE A 303 -0.80 -2.41 2.90
N ARG A 304 -1.13 -2.64 1.62
CA ARG A 304 -0.24 -2.32 0.50
C ARG A 304 0.11 -0.84 0.44
N GLN A 305 -0.85 0.06 0.62
CA GLN A 305 -0.60 1.51 0.58
C GLN A 305 0.24 1.97 1.76
N LYS A 306 -0.08 1.55 2.99
CA LYS A 306 0.76 1.84 4.17
C LYS A 306 2.20 1.33 3.99
N ALA A 307 2.36 0.10 3.47
CA ALA A 307 3.66 -0.47 3.16
C ALA A 307 4.41 0.36 2.12
N GLN A 308 3.72 0.83 1.07
CA GLN A 308 4.32 1.64 0.00
C GLN A 308 4.83 2.99 0.51
N ASP A 309 4.07 3.68 1.37
CA ASP A 309 4.48 4.96 1.96
C ASP A 309 5.72 4.79 2.85
N MET A 310 5.75 3.74 3.67
CA MET A 310 6.92 3.42 4.49
C MET A 310 8.12 2.98 3.64
N ARG A 311 7.91 2.17 2.59
CA ARG A 311 8.96 1.80 1.62
C ARG A 311 9.60 3.03 1.01
N LYS A 312 8.80 3.97 0.51
CA LYS A 312 9.31 5.22 -0.10
C LYS A 312 10.18 6.00 0.90
N LEU A 313 9.75 6.09 2.16
CA LEU A 313 10.52 6.76 3.19
C LEU A 313 11.85 6.05 3.44
N VAL A 314 11.84 4.73 3.64
CA VAL A 314 13.04 3.92 3.89
C VAL A 314 13.99 3.97 2.69
N THR A 315 13.49 3.86 1.46
CA THR A 315 14.28 3.96 0.24
C THR A 315 14.99 5.32 0.13
N ASN A 316 14.30 6.43 0.44
CA ASN A 316 14.92 7.76 0.46
C ASN A 316 16.08 7.85 1.47
N HIS A 317 15.97 7.19 2.62
CA HIS A 317 17.06 7.12 3.60
C HIS A 317 18.22 6.24 3.12
N ILE A 318 17.94 5.11 2.49
CA ILE A 318 18.95 4.23 1.86
C ILE A 318 19.73 5.01 0.80
N GLU A 319 19.06 5.74 -0.10
CA GLU A 319 19.71 6.58 -1.11
C GLU A 319 20.64 7.63 -0.51
N ARG A 320 20.24 8.23 0.61
CA ARG A 320 21.11 9.17 1.34
C ARG A 320 22.36 8.48 1.91
N CYS A 321 22.22 7.29 2.47
CA CYS A 321 23.35 6.50 2.96
C CYS A 321 24.30 6.10 1.83
N VAL A 322 23.77 5.70 0.67
CA VAL A 322 24.55 5.35 -0.52
C VAL A 322 25.34 6.58 -1.03
N LYS A 323 24.68 7.74 -1.20
CA LYS A 323 25.36 8.99 -1.59
C LYS A 323 26.46 9.39 -0.59
N LYS A 324 26.19 9.23 0.71
CA LYS A 324 27.17 9.49 1.75
C LYS A 324 28.38 8.56 1.63
N LYS A 325 28.16 7.28 1.33
CA LYS A 325 29.23 6.29 1.09
C LYS A 325 30.10 6.66 -0.13
N GLU A 326 29.50 7.14 -1.21
CA GLU A 326 30.23 7.62 -2.38
C GLU A 326 31.15 8.80 -2.04
N ILE A 327 30.63 9.79 -1.29
CA ILE A 327 31.43 10.93 -0.82
C ILE A 327 32.58 10.47 0.09
N GLN A 328 32.31 9.53 0.99
CA GLN A 328 33.30 8.95 1.88
C GLN A 328 34.41 8.24 1.10
N LEU A 329 34.08 7.44 0.09
CA LEU A 329 35.03 6.78 -0.80
C LEU A 329 35.88 7.78 -1.61
N LYS A 330 35.28 8.88 -2.09
CA LYS A 330 36.02 9.96 -2.76
C LYS A 330 37.01 10.63 -1.79
N THR A 331 36.57 11.00 -0.60
CA THR A 331 37.42 11.61 0.43
C THR A 331 38.56 10.66 0.82
N ARG A 332 38.29 9.36 0.96
CA ARG A 332 39.34 8.36 1.24
C ARG A 332 40.41 8.29 0.14
N ARG A 333 39.98 8.39 -1.15
CA ARG A 333 40.93 8.43 -2.27
C ARG A 333 41.80 9.69 -2.22
N GLU A 334 41.21 10.85 -1.90
CA GLU A 334 41.93 12.12 -1.78
C GLU A 334 42.95 12.13 -0.64
N THR A 335 42.70 11.37 0.43
CA THR A 335 43.63 11.25 1.55
C THR A 335 44.74 10.21 1.35
N LYS A 336 44.64 9.36 0.32
CA LYS A 336 45.54 8.23 0.06
C LYS A 336 47.01 8.60 -0.17
N GLY A 337 47.30 9.87 -0.49
CA GLY A 337 48.66 10.38 -0.72
C GLY A 337 49.23 11.18 0.45
N MET A 338 48.67 11.09 1.65
CA MET A 338 49.06 11.93 2.78
C MET A 338 50.50 11.75 3.21
N ASP A 339 51.06 10.52 3.12
CA ASP A 339 52.44 10.23 3.50
C ASP A 339 53.45 10.96 2.61
N LEU A 340 53.08 11.22 1.35
CA LEU A 340 53.89 12.05 0.48
C LEU A 340 53.99 13.50 0.95
N TRP A 341 52.94 14.05 1.59
CA TRP A 341 52.97 15.40 2.18
C TRP A 341 53.89 15.41 3.41
N LYS A 342 53.83 14.38 4.25
CA LYS A 342 54.74 14.22 5.38
C LYS A 342 56.20 14.16 4.88
N LYS A 343 56.48 13.27 3.91
CA LYS A 343 57.79 13.12 3.28
C LYS A 343 58.30 14.44 2.72
N LYS A 344 57.50 15.19 1.93
CA LYS A 344 57.84 16.50 1.40
C LYS A 344 58.15 17.53 2.50
N GLY A 345 57.38 17.54 3.59
CA GLY A 345 57.61 18.39 4.74
C GLY A 345 58.92 18.09 5.44
N GLU A 346 59.26 16.80 5.65
CA GLU A 346 60.51 16.34 6.25
C GLU A 346 61.73 16.65 5.37
N LEU A 347 61.62 16.41 4.04
CA LEU A 347 62.68 16.76 3.10
C LEU A 347 62.96 18.25 3.02
N LEU A 348 61.93 19.10 3.07
CA LEU A 348 62.09 20.56 3.13
C LEU A 348 62.72 20.99 4.46
N THR A 349 62.37 20.37 5.54
CA THR A 349 62.94 20.70 6.89
C THR A 349 64.43 20.32 6.95
N ALA A 350 64.81 19.17 6.39
CA ALA A 350 66.17 18.70 6.34
C ALA A 350 67.08 19.58 5.44
N ASN A 351 66.51 20.18 4.39
CA ASN A 351 67.22 21.00 3.43
C ASN A 351 66.88 22.49 3.52
N ILE A 352 66.44 22.96 4.69
CA ILE A 352 65.86 24.29 4.90
C ILE A 352 66.79 25.42 4.44
N TYR A 353 68.10 25.28 4.60
CA TYR A 353 69.13 26.24 4.23
C TYR A 353 69.53 26.15 2.75
N ALA A 354 69.18 25.07 2.05
CA ALA A 354 69.48 24.87 0.64
C ALA A 354 68.35 25.34 -0.29
N VAL A 355 67.18 25.69 0.23
CA VAL A 355 66.04 26.18 -0.58
C VAL A 355 66.21 27.64 -0.92
N PRO A 356 66.39 28.06 -2.23
CA PRO A 356 66.52 29.45 -2.61
C PRO A 356 65.18 30.20 -2.35
N GLN A 357 65.27 31.51 -2.06
CA GLN A 357 64.09 32.35 -1.95
C GLN A 357 63.47 32.62 -3.31
N GLY A 358 62.13 32.70 -3.38
CA GLY A 358 61.37 33.08 -4.57
C GLY A 358 61.24 31.99 -5.63
N VAL A 359 61.65 30.74 -5.36
CA VAL A 359 61.45 29.60 -6.26
C VAL A 359 60.06 29.01 -6.11
N THR A 360 59.52 28.44 -7.21
CA THR A 360 58.23 27.76 -7.22
C THR A 360 58.36 26.27 -7.01
N THR A 361 59.57 25.70 -7.23
CA THR A 361 59.88 24.29 -7.06
C THR A 361 61.28 24.11 -6.47
N PHE A 362 61.46 23.08 -5.66
CA PHE A 362 62.74 22.69 -5.09
C PHE A 362 62.99 21.18 -5.37
N LYS A 363 64.12 20.86 -5.92
CA LYS A 363 64.56 19.46 -6.19
C LYS A 363 65.51 19.01 -5.13
N THR A 364 65.29 17.82 -4.57
CA THR A 364 66.13 17.21 -3.56
C THR A 364 66.13 15.67 -3.70
N ILE A 365 67.06 15.02 -3.05
CA ILE A 365 67.17 13.55 -3.05
C ILE A 365 66.17 13.00 -2.03
N ASP A 366 65.38 12.00 -2.45
CA ASP A 366 64.48 11.25 -1.55
C ASP A 366 65.26 10.12 -0.85
N TYR A 367 65.79 10.39 0.33
CA TYR A 367 66.55 9.41 1.12
C TYR A 367 65.67 8.39 1.85
N TYR A 368 64.32 8.46 1.71
CA TYR A 368 63.41 7.42 2.21
C TYR A 368 63.30 6.23 1.24
N GLU A 369 63.74 6.35 0.03
CA GLU A 369 63.80 5.28 -0.98
C GLU A 369 65.23 4.77 -1.18
N ALA A 370 65.41 3.46 -1.24
CA ALA A 370 66.74 2.84 -1.38
C ALA A 370 67.47 3.26 -2.68
N SER A 371 66.73 3.62 -3.74
CA SER A 371 67.23 4.14 -5.00
C SER A 371 67.62 5.63 -4.96
N MET A 372 67.34 6.33 -3.86
CA MET A 372 67.60 7.76 -3.65
C MET A 372 67.19 8.63 -4.87
N PRO A 373 65.96 8.50 -5.38
CA PRO A 373 65.54 9.27 -6.55
C PRO A 373 65.44 10.75 -6.28
N GLU A 374 65.57 11.58 -7.30
CA GLU A 374 65.31 13.02 -7.19
C GLU A 374 63.78 13.25 -7.09
N ILE A 375 63.37 14.01 -6.10
CA ILE A 375 61.95 14.41 -5.88
C ILE A 375 61.79 15.91 -6.03
N GLU A 376 60.76 16.33 -6.75
CA GLU A 376 60.40 17.74 -6.93
C GLU A 376 59.31 18.14 -5.95
N ILE A 377 59.55 19.20 -5.19
CA ILE A 377 58.68 19.72 -4.17
C ILE A 377 58.21 21.12 -4.57
N ALA A 378 56.89 21.31 -4.71
CA ALA A 378 56.31 22.60 -5.00
C ALA A 378 56.44 23.57 -3.80
N ILE A 379 56.99 24.76 -4.05
CA ILE A 379 57.23 25.81 -3.06
C ILE A 379 56.34 26.99 -3.36
N ASP A 380 55.80 27.62 -2.35
CA ASP A 380 55.10 28.87 -2.42
C ASP A 380 56.12 30.00 -2.29
N PRO A 381 56.43 30.77 -3.36
CA PRO A 381 57.50 31.75 -3.38
C PRO A 381 57.25 32.93 -2.40
N ALA A 382 55.99 33.16 -1.96
CA ALA A 382 55.64 34.16 -0.98
C ALA A 382 55.91 33.77 0.47
N LYS A 383 56.38 32.51 0.71
CA LYS A 383 56.59 31.95 2.04
C LYS A 383 58.03 31.52 2.20
N THR A 384 58.50 31.57 3.43
CA THR A 384 59.80 31.02 3.80
C THR A 384 59.83 29.50 3.66
N PRO A 385 61.03 28.88 3.50
CA PRO A 385 61.15 27.41 3.45
C PRO A 385 60.53 26.74 4.68
N ALA A 386 60.63 27.29 5.85
CA ALA A 386 59.99 26.82 7.08
C ALA A 386 58.46 26.83 7.04
N GLU A 387 57.89 27.91 6.53
CA GLU A 387 56.44 28.05 6.35
C GLU A 387 55.91 27.08 5.28
N ASN A 388 56.66 26.83 4.21
CA ASN A 388 56.32 25.82 3.21
C ASN A 388 56.35 24.40 3.83
N ALA A 389 57.36 24.05 4.61
CA ALA A 389 57.39 22.78 5.33
C ALA A 389 56.20 22.64 6.31
N GLN A 390 55.86 23.68 7.09
CA GLN A 390 54.68 23.72 7.93
C GLN A 390 53.38 23.54 7.16
N LYS A 391 53.27 24.11 5.93
CA LYS A 391 52.09 23.96 5.05
C LYS A 391 51.92 22.46 4.65
N TYR A 392 53.02 21.74 4.37
CA TYR A 392 52.95 20.31 4.06
C TYR A 392 52.55 19.50 5.30
N PHE A 393 53.12 19.77 6.49
CA PHE A 393 52.72 19.13 7.73
C PHE A 393 51.28 19.43 8.10
N ALA A 394 50.81 20.64 7.87
CA ALA A 394 49.39 21.01 8.07
C ALA A 394 48.45 20.20 7.17
N LYS A 395 48.83 20.01 5.90
CA LYS A 395 48.08 19.14 4.95
C LYS A 395 48.06 17.70 5.45
N TYR A 396 49.20 17.15 5.85
CA TYR A 396 49.28 15.79 6.42
C TYR A 396 48.43 15.63 7.66
N ASN A 397 48.53 16.53 8.63
CA ASN A 397 47.77 16.46 9.86
C ASN A 397 46.27 16.60 9.64
N LYS A 398 45.86 17.45 8.69
CA LYS A 398 44.44 17.56 8.27
C LYS A 398 43.96 16.26 7.67
N ALA A 399 44.71 15.65 6.75
CA ALA A 399 44.35 14.40 6.10
C ALA A 399 44.28 13.25 7.13
N LYS A 400 45.22 13.15 8.04
CA LYS A 400 45.26 12.15 9.13
C LYS A 400 44.00 12.24 10.02
N ARG A 401 43.61 13.46 10.43
CA ARG A 401 42.39 13.69 11.22
C ARG A 401 41.14 13.34 10.41
N THR A 402 41.12 13.71 9.13
CA THR A 402 40.01 13.38 8.21
C THR A 402 39.87 11.87 8.04
N LEU A 403 40.95 11.12 7.89
CA LEU A 403 40.94 9.67 7.75
C LEU A 403 40.38 9.00 9.02
N ALA A 404 40.83 9.39 10.20
CA ALA A 404 40.32 8.86 11.46
C ALA A 404 38.83 9.14 11.69
N ALA A 405 38.37 10.35 11.34
CA ALA A 405 36.95 10.68 11.39
C ALA A 405 36.13 9.90 10.36
N LEU A 406 36.71 9.67 9.17
CA LEU A 406 36.09 8.95 8.08
C LEU A 406 35.84 7.47 8.44
N GLU A 407 36.76 6.80 9.09
CA GLU A 407 36.62 5.41 9.53
C GLU A 407 35.42 5.23 10.46
N ILE A 408 35.26 6.15 11.42
CA ILE A 408 34.11 6.13 12.34
C ILE A 408 32.79 6.38 11.56
N GLN A 409 32.80 7.35 10.66
CA GLN A 409 31.61 7.69 9.86
C GLN A 409 31.23 6.58 8.85
N GLU A 410 32.20 5.91 8.23
CA GLU A 410 31.98 4.78 7.33
C GLU A 410 31.32 3.62 8.07
N LYS A 411 31.82 3.29 9.28
CA LYS A 411 31.23 2.26 10.14
C LYS A 411 29.78 2.58 10.46
N GLN A 412 29.50 3.79 10.94
CA GLN A 412 28.15 4.23 11.30
C GLN A 412 27.21 4.21 10.07
N ASN A 413 27.69 4.67 8.91
CA ASN A 413 26.88 4.70 7.69
C ASN A 413 26.58 3.29 7.16
N ASN A 414 27.53 2.36 7.25
CA ASN A 414 27.31 0.96 6.85
C ASN A 414 26.33 0.26 7.80
N GLU A 415 26.41 0.50 9.10
CA GLU A 415 25.46 -0.03 10.10
C GLU A 415 24.05 0.52 9.87
N GLU A 416 23.93 1.83 9.56
CA GLU A 416 22.66 2.45 9.24
C GLU A 416 22.05 1.89 7.95
N LEU A 417 22.88 1.71 6.91
CA LEU A 417 22.45 1.13 5.64
C LEU A 417 21.95 -0.30 5.82
N ALA A 418 22.73 -1.16 6.49
CA ALA A 418 22.33 -2.54 6.76
C ALA A 418 21.00 -2.63 7.54
N TYR A 419 20.82 -1.76 8.54
CA TYR A 419 19.57 -1.67 9.27
C TYR A 419 18.38 -1.24 8.39
N LEU A 420 18.54 -0.20 7.56
CA LEU A 420 17.48 0.24 6.68
C LEU A 420 17.11 -0.80 5.61
N GLU A 421 18.09 -1.55 5.12
CA GLU A 421 17.85 -2.68 4.22
C GLU A 421 17.09 -3.82 4.89
N SER A 422 17.35 -4.11 6.18
CA SER A 422 16.59 -5.10 6.95
C SER A 422 15.14 -4.66 7.17
N VAL A 423 14.90 -3.36 7.44
CA VAL A 423 13.55 -2.80 7.54
C VAL A 423 12.81 -2.88 6.19
N LEU A 424 13.51 -2.64 5.08
CA LEU A 424 12.92 -2.77 3.74
C LEU A 424 12.47 -4.21 3.49
N ASN A 425 13.30 -5.20 3.82
CA ASN A 425 12.95 -6.62 3.73
C ASN A 425 11.75 -6.97 4.63
N ALA A 426 11.69 -6.44 5.86
CA ALA A 426 10.55 -6.62 6.75
C ALA A 426 9.24 -6.04 6.16
N LEU A 427 9.31 -4.86 5.50
CA LEU A 427 8.17 -4.26 4.80
C LEU A 427 7.71 -5.08 3.58
N GLU A 428 8.59 -5.82 2.93
CA GLU A 428 8.26 -6.72 1.83
C GLU A 428 7.52 -7.98 2.30
N ASN A 429 7.83 -8.44 3.49
CA ASN A 429 7.25 -9.62 4.11
C ASN A 429 6.02 -9.32 4.99
N ALA A 430 5.68 -8.04 5.21
CA ALA A 430 4.53 -7.62 6.02
C ALA A 430 3.21 -7.89 5.31
N ASN A 431 2.35 -8.73 5.92
CA ASN A 431 1.06 -9.15 5.38
C ASN A 431 -0.13 -8.64 6.20
N GLU A 432 0.11 -8.15 7.42
CA GLU A 432 -0.92 -7.70 8.35
C GLU A 432 -0.69 -6.24 8.79
N ASP A 433 -1.76 -5.54 9.17
CA ASP A 433 -1.66 -4.17 9.70
C ASP A 433 -0.85 -4.12 11.03
N ALA A 434 -0.88 -5.21 11.79
CA ALA A 434 -0.07 -5.37 13.00
C ALA A 434 1.44 -5.34 12.69
N ASP A 435 1.88 -6.02 11.60
CA ASP A 435 3.28 -6.05 11.16
C ASP A 435 3.75 -4.62 10.80
N LEU A 436 2.93 -3.89 10.02
CA LEU A 436 3.25 -2.51 9.64
C LEU A 436 3.28 -1.54 10.82
N SER A 437 2.40 -1.74 11.80
CA SER A 437 2.36 -0.94 13.03
C SER A 437 3.61 -1.15 13.87
N GLU A 438 4.13 -2.37 13.93
CA GLU A 438 5.36 -2.71 14.62
C GLU A 438 6.59 -2.12 13.94
N ILE A 439 6.70 -2.25 12.60
CA ILE A 439 7.78 -1.64 11.81
C ILE A 439 7.75 -0.11 11.93
N ARG A 440 6.56 0.50 11.96
CA ARG A 440 6.42 1.94 12.19
C ARG A 440 6.91 2.37 13.56
N THR A 441 6.61 1.58 14.59
CA THR A 441 7.10 1.81 15.96
C THR A 441 8.62 1.73 16.00
N GLU A 442 9.20 0.72 15.38
CA GLU A 442 10.64 0.53 15.22
C GLU A 442 11.33 1.74 14.56
N LEU A 443 10.78 2.21 13.44
CA LEU A 443 11.29 3.40 12.73
C LEU A 443 11.17 4.67 13.58
N ALA A 444 10.12 4.80 14.41
CA ALA A 444 9.95 5.92 15.32
C ALA A 444 10.92 5.88 16.50
N GLU A 445 11.17 4.71 17.06
CA GLU A 445 12.16 4.50 18.13
C GLU A 445 13.59 4.71 17.64
N SER A 446 13.87 4.32 16.40
CA SER A 446 15.16 4.52 15.73
C SER A 446 15.36 5.95 15.18
N GLY A 447 14.37 6.84 15.31
CA GLY A 447 14.47 8.27 14.95
C GLY A 447 14.24 8.63 13.48
N PHE A 448 13.82 7.68 12.62
CA PHE A 448 13.54 7.92 11.20
C PHE A 448 12.18 8.57 10.95
N ILE A 449 11.22 8.41 11.87
CA ILE A 449 9.91 9.07 11.82
C ILE A 449 9.57 9.70 13.18
N ARG A 450 8.72 10.73 13.15
CA ARG A 450 8.24 11.36 14.39
C ARG A 450 7.39 10.38 15.20
N ARG A 451 7.68 10.28 16.50
CA ARG A 451 6.78 9.60 17.45
C ARG A 451 5.43 10.29 17.45
N GLN A 452 4.37 9.56 17.18
CA GLN A 452 3.01 10.06 17.44
C GLN A 452 2.77 10.01 18.96
N ALA A 453 2.28 11.14 19.51
CA ALA A 453 1.82 11.15 20.88
C ALA A 453 0.63 10.19 21.02
N GLN A 454 0.77 9.13 21.80
CA GLN A 454 -0.35 8.25 22.11
C GLN A 454 -1.43 9.05 22.83
N LYS A 455 -2.62 9.09 22.26
CA LYS A 455 -3.77 9.66 22.97
C LYS A 455 -4.06 8.79 24.19
N LYS A 456 -4.10 9.40 25.38
CA LYS A 456 -4.51 8.73 26.62
C LYS A 456 -5.82 7.98 26.38
N GLY A 457 -5.83 6.66 26.64
CA GLY A 457 -7.02 5.81 26.50
C GLY A 457 -7.10 4.92 25.25
N GLN A 458 -6.14 4.96 24.33
CA GLN A 458 -6.11 3.96 23.26
C GLN A 458 -5.45 2.66 23.74
N PRO A 459 -6.03 1.49 23.42
CA PRO A 459 -5.39 0.21 23.72
C PRO A 459 -4.05 0.13 23.00
N LYS A 460 -3.04 -0.43 23.66
CA LYS A 460 -1.75 -0.69 23.02
C LYS A 460 -1.98 -1.55 21.76
N PRO A 461 -1.32 -1.25 20.63
CA PRO A 461 -1.45 -2.07 19.42
C PRO A 461 -1.12 -3.52 19.76
N LYS A 462 -1.91 -4.45 19.24
CA LYS A 462 -1.65 -5.89 19.39
C LYS A 462 -0.28 -6.16 18.76
N ARG A 463 0.61 -6.79 19.51
CA ARG A 463 1.90 -7.25 18.98
C ARG A 463 1.65 -8.29 17.90
N ALA A 464 2.32 -8.18 16.78
CA ALA A 464 2.29 -9.18 15.74
C ALA A 464 2.96 -10.47 16.27
N LYS A 465 2.42 -11.62 15.89
CA LYS A 465 3.03 -12.91 16.25
C LYS A 465 4.04 -13.31 15.18
N PRO A 466 5.16 -14.00 15.56
CA PRO A 466 6.07 -14.59 14.59
C PRO A 466 5.33 -15.63 13.73
N LEU A 467 5.87 -15.92 12.56
CA LEU A 467 5.38 -17.04 11.75
C LEU A 467 5.78 -18.33 12.45
N ARG A 468 4.86 -19.31 12.42
CA ARG A 468 5.04 -20.62 13.02
C ARG A 468 4.92 -21.68 11.93
N TYR A 469 5.90 -22.54 11.85
CA TYR A 469 5.97 -23.69 10.94
C TYR A 469 6.25 -24.96 11.73
N ILE A 470 5.84 -26.08 11.17
CA ILE A 470 6.20 -27.42 11.69
C ILE A 470 7.00 -28.11 10.60
N SER A 471 8.18 -28.61 10.94
CA SER A 471 9.01 -29.37 9.99
C SER A 471 8.38 -30.73 9.69
N SER A 472 8.84 -31.37 8.63
CA SER A 472 8.45 -32.74 8.27
C SER A 472 8.70 -33.76 9.40
N ASP A 473 9.68 -33.48 10.26
CA ASP A 473 10.03 -34.30 11.42
C ASP A 473 9.30 -33.86 12.71
N GLY A 474 8.37 -32.89 12.65
CA GLY A 474 7.55 -32.44 13.76
C GLY A 474 8.17 -31.37 14.66
N TYR A 475 9.29 -30.75 14.28
CA TYR A 475 9.90 -29.65 15.04
C TYR A 475 9.22 -28.31 14.76
N GLU A 476 9.02 -27.52 15.82
CA GLU A 476 8.53 -26.17 15.71
C GLU A 476 9.62 -25.23 15.22
N ILE A 477 9.31 -24.47 14.15
CA ILE A 477 10.19 -23.46 13.56
C ILE A 477 9.50 -22.09 13.63
N LEU A 478 10.14 -21.12 14.24
CA LEU A 478 9.64 -19.75 14.40
C LEU A 478 10.43 -18.80 13.51
N VAL A 479 9.72 -17.90 12.80
CA VAL A 479 10.33 -16.92 11.89
C VAL A 479 9.88 -15.51 12.27
N GLY A 480 10.82 -14.60 12.48
CA GLY A 480 10.54 -13.21 12.80
C GLY A 480 10.17 -12.40 11.56
N LYS A 481 9.13 -11.56 11.67
CA LYS A 481 8.64 -10.70 10.58
C LYS A 481 9.22 -9.28 10.61
N SER A 482 9.79 -8.85 11.73
CA SER A 482 10.39 -7.53 11.94
C SER A 482 11.68 -7.65 12.77
N ASN A 483 12.48 -6.60 12.76
CA ASN A 483 13.71 -6.59 13.57
C ASN A 483 13.42 -6.63 15.08
N LEU A 484 12.30 -6.05 15.53
CA LEU A 484 11.84 -6.17 16.92
C LEU A 484 11.48 -7.61 17.26
N GLN A 485 10.78 -8.31 16.36
CA GLN A 485 10.49 -9.73 16.55
C GLN A 485 11.73 -10.60 16.47
N ASN A 486 12.67 -10.31 15.58
CA ASN A 486 13.96 -10.99 15.51
C ASN A 486 14.70 -10.91 16.86
N ASP A 487 14.69 -9.74 17.49
CA ASP A 487 15.25 -9.57 18.85
C ASP A 487 14.47 -10.37 19.90
N GLU A 488 13.14 -10.28 19.88
CA GLU A 488 12.28 -10.98 20.85
C GLU A 488 12.44 -12.50 20.74
N LEU A 489 12.42 -13.03 19.51
CA LEU A 489 12.64 -14.45 19.24
C LEU A 489 14.01 -14.92 19.73
N THR A 490 15.06 -14.20 19.34
CA THR A 490 16.44 -14.64 19.62
C THR A 490 16.83 -14.46 21.07
N LEU A 491 16.42 -13.34 21.70
CA LEU A 491 16.96 -12.98 23.02
C LEU A 491 16.06 -13.36 24.19
N ARG A 492 14.73 -13.52 23.95
CA ARG A 492 13.74 -13.76 25.01
C ARG A 492 12.97 -15.06 24.85
N THR A 493 12.64 -15.44 23.61
CA THR A 493 11.79 -16.60 23.34
C THR A 493 12.59 -17.90 23.18
N ALA A 494 13.71 -17.83 22.45
CA ALA A 494 14.56 -19.00 22.22
C ALA A 494 15.32 -19.44 23.47
N GLU A 495 15.33 -20.73 23.72
CA GLU A 495 16.13 -21.35 24.78
C GLU A 495 17.62 -21.41 24.39
N PRO A 496 18.55 -21.49 25.34
CA PRO A 496 19.98 -21.53 25.05
C PRO A 496 20.42 -22.66 24.13
N THR A 497 19.70 -23.76 24.12
CA THR A 497 19.93 -24.95 23.28
C THR A 497 19.28 -24.86 21.90
N ASP A 498 18.29 -23.99 21.72
CA ASP A 498 17.61 -23.83 20.41
C ASP A 498 18.58 -23.40 19.33
N LEU A 499 18.28 -23.82 18.10
CA LEU A 499 19.10 -23.48 16.95
C LEU A 499 18.58 -22.21 16.28
N TRP A 500 19.46 -21.24 16.11
CA TRP A 500 19.22 -20.01 15.40
C TRP A 500 19.83 -20.08 14.01
N MET A 501 19.11 -19.53 13.02
CA MET A 501 19.56 -19.43 11.63
C MET A 501 19.32 -18.03 11.08
N HIS A 502 20.22 -17.59 10.19
CA HIS A 502 20.09 -16.33 9.45
C HIS A 502 20.95 -16.37 8.17
N THR A 503 20.53 -15.67 7.12
CA THR A 503 21.33 -15.51 5.89
C THR A 503 22.61 -14.72 6.16
N LYS A 504 23.74 -15.26 5.72
CA LYS A 504 25.07 -14.67 5.96
C LYS A 504 25.22 -13.34 5.22
N ASP A 505 25.52 -12.28 5.94
CA ASP A 505 25.76 -10.92 5.41
C ASP A 505 24.63 -10.36 4.53
N ILE A 506 23.43 -10.93 4.60
CA ILE A 506 22.26 -10.55 3.82
C ILE A 506 21.12 -10.23 4.77
N PRO A 507 20.41 -9.09 4.60
CA PRO A 507 19.23 -8.77 5.40
C PRO A 507 18.15 -9.86 5.30
N GLY A 508 17.64 -10.32 6.45
CA GLY A 508 16.68 -11.42 6.51
C GLY A 508 16.03 -11.58 7.89
N SER A 509 15.21 -12.61 8.01
CA SER A 509 14.56 -12.99 9.26
C SER A 509 15.43 -13.89 10.11
N HIS A 510 15.33 -13.75 11.45
CA HIS A 510 15.84 -14.76 12.36
C HIS A 510 14.87 -15.96 12.35
N VAL A 511 15.43 -17.15 12.22
CA VAL A 511 14.70 -18.41 12.27
C VAL A 511 15.19 -19.19 13.49
N ILE A 512 14.25 -19.67 14.31
CA ILE A 512 14.54 -20.46 15.51
C ILE A 512 13.90 -21.83 15.36
N ILE A 513 14.69 -22.90 15.49
CA ILE A 513 14.21 -24.26 15.64
C ILE A 513 14.16 -24.59 17.12
N ARG A 514 12.99 -25.01 17.60
CA ARG A 514 12.83 -25.52 18.96
C ARG A 514 13.40 -26.92 19.06
N THR A 515 14.56 -27.06 19.70
CA THR A 515 15.27 -28.35 19.77
C THR A 515 14.75 -29.26 20.88
N ASN A 516 13.98 -28.71 21.84
CA ASN A 516 13.52 -29.44 23.03
C ASN A 516 14.67 -30.18 23.77
N GLY A 517 15.88 -29.59 23.72
CA GLY A 517 17.08 -30.12 24.38
C GLY A 517 17.84 -31.20 23.58
N GLN A 518 17.41 -31.53 22.36
CA GLN A 518 18.14 -32.45 21.48
C GLN A 518 19.40 -31.78 20.93
N SER A 519 20.50 -32.53 20.89
CA SER A 519 21.80 -32.04 20.42
C SER A 519 21.99 -32.16 18.91
N GLU A 520 21.30 -33.11 18.27
CA GLU A 520 21.32 -33.35 16.84
C GLU A 520 19.92 -33.25 16.28
N LEU A 521 19.75 -32.52 15.17
CA LEU A 521 18.49 -32.37 14.45
C LEU A 521 18.56 -33.12 13.13
N PRO A 522 17.41 -33.66 12.63
CA PRO A 522 17.34 -34.26 11.31
C PRO A 522 17.76 -33.29 10.22
N GLU A 523 18.41 -33.81 9.18
CA GLU A 523 18.89 -33.03 8.04
C GLU A 523 17.72 -32.33 7.31
N ALA A 524 16.58 -33.01 7.16
CA ALA A 524 15.39 -32.46 6.56
C ALA A 524 14.89 -31.19 7.31
N THR A 525 14.81 -31.25 8.66
CA THR A 525 14.44 -30.09 9.49
C THR A 525 15.42 -28.94 9.32
N MET A 526 16.73 -29.23 9.23
CA MET A 526 17.79 -28.22 9.02
C MET A 526 17.65 -27.53 7.66
N GLU A 527 17.42 -28.30 6.59
CA GLU A 527 17.19 -27.77 5.24
C GLU A 527 15.91 -26.92 5.17
N GLU A 528 14.82 -27.39 5.78
CA GLU A 528 13.54 -26.67 5.83
C GLU A 528 13.66 -25.33 6.54
N ALA A 529 14.35 -25.27 7.68
CA ALA A 529 14.60 -24.04 8.41
C ALA A 529 15.55 -23.09 7.65
N ALA A 530 16.59 -23.64 7.00
CA ALA A 530 17.48 -22.86 6.12
C ALA A 530 16.73 -22.28 4.92
N ASN A 531 15.79 -23.07 4.32
CA ASN A 531 14.91 -22.60 3.26
C ASN A 531 14.04 -21.44 3.72
N LEU A 532 13.46 -21.50 4.91
CA LEU A 532 12.71 -20.39 5.51
C LEU A 532 13.60 -19.16 5.71
N ALA A 533 14.83 -19.30 6.22
CA ALA A 533 15.75 -18.17 6.40
C ALA A 533 16.10 -17.50 5.07
N ALA A 534 16.37 -18.28 4.03
CA ALA A 534 16.68 -17.78 2.69
C ALA A 534 15.46 -17.13 2.02
N PHE A 535 14.28 -17.73 2.14
CA PHE A 535 13.03 -17.20 1.57
C PHE A 535 12.59 -15.87 2.18
N TYR A 536 12.73 -15.71 3.51
CA TYR A 536 12.41 -14.47 4.23
C TYR A 536 13.59 -13.49 4.28
N SER A 537 14.47 -13.53 3.29
CA SER A 537 15.61 -12.63 3.14
C SER A 537 15.59 -11.88 1.81
N LYS A 538 16.47 -10.88 1.69
CA LYS A 538 16.71 -10.16 0.42
C LYS A 538 17.18 -11.09 -0.71
N ALA A 539 17.67 -12.29 -0.38
CA ALA A 539 18.14 -13.30 -1.34
C ALA A 539 17.07 -14.30 -1.76
N LYS A 540 15.79 -14.02 -1.55
CA LYS A 540 14.66 -14.91 -1.90
C LYS A 540 14.71 -15.49 -3.33
N ASN A 541 15.20 -14.73 -4.29
CA ASN A 541 15.26 -15.12 -5.70
C ASN A 541 16.68 -15.55 -6.15
N SER A 542 17.59 -15.76 -5.21
CA SER A 542 18.97 -16.16 -5.50
C SER A 542 19.13 -17.68 -5.31
N SER A 543 20.09 -18.29 -6.05
CA SER A 543 20.48 -19.68 -5.83
C SER A 543 21.63 -19.77 -4.82
N MET A 544 21.76 -20.92 -4.15
CA MET A 544 22.88 -21.22 -3.24
C MET A 544 23.12 -20.15 -2.18
N VAL A 545 22.03 -19.72 -1.51
CA VAL A 545 22.07 -18.70 -0.47
C VAL A 545 22.78 -19.26 0.78
N PRO A 546 23.85 -18.61 1.28
CA PRO A 546 24.50 -19.04 2.50
C PRO A 546 23.64 -18.68 3.73
N VAL A 547 23.34 -19.66 4.56
CA VAL A 547 22.59 -19.53 5.80
C VAL A 547 23.50 -19.99 6.96
N ASP A 548 23.85 -19.07 7.82
CA ASP A 548 24.60 -19.36 9.03
C ASP A 548 23.67 -19.88 10.11
N TYR A 549 24.13 -20.87 10.88
CA TYR A 549 23.39 -21.42 12.01
C TYR A 549 24.30 -21.69 13.22
N THR A 550 23.75 -21.48 14.40
CA THR A 550 24.42 -21.73 15.67
C THR A 550 23.42 -21.89 16.79
N GLN A 551 23.85 -22.43 17.93
CA GLN A 551 23.01 -22.44 19.12
C GLN A 551 22.78 -21.02 19.65
N ARG A 552 21.58 -20.75 20.16
CA ARG A 552 21.20 -19.42 20.68
C ARG A 552 22.18 -18.90 21.74
N LYS A 553 22.76 -19.76 22.60
CA LYS A 553 23.74 -19.36 23.61
C LYS A 553 24.98 -18.64 23.06
N ASN A 554 25.31 -18.86 21.78
CA ASN A 554 26.46 -18.24 21.09
C ASN A 554 26.15 -16.85 20.53
N ILE A 555 24.89 -16.37 20.65
CA ILE A 555 24.44 -15.12 20.09
C ILE A 555 24.40 -14.04 21.18
N LYS A 556 24.95 -12.88 20.85
CA LYS A 556 24.99 -11.70 21.76
C LYS A 556 24.50 -10.48 21.00
N LYS A 557 23.80 -9.60 21.69
CA LYS A 557 23.46 -8.27 21.17
C LYS A 557 24.45 -7.24 21.73
N PRO A 558 25.20 -6.52 20.86
CA PRO A 558 26.06 -5.45 21.32
C PRO A 558 25.27 -4.31 21.98
N ASN A 559 25.84 -3.66 22.98
CA ASN A 559 25.24 -2.50 23.60
C ASN A 559 25.05 -1.38 22.57
N GLY A 560 23.84 -0.82 22.51
CA GLY A 560 23.48 0.23 21.53
C GLY A 560 23.22 -0.25 20.11
N ALA A 561 23.30 -1.56 19.83
CA ALA A 561 22.94 -2.10 18.52
C ALA A 561 21.45 -1.90 18.21
N LYS A 562 21.16 -1.58 16.95
CA LYS A 562 19.78 -1.43 16.45
C LYS A 562 19.01 -2.76 16.56
N PRO A 563 17.65 -2.72 16.56
CA PRO A 563 16.84 -3.93 16.55
C PRO A 563 17.25 -4.89 15.42
N GLY A 564 17.21 -6.20 15.70
CA GLY A 564 17.58 -7.25 14.74
C GLY A 564 19.09 -7.47 14.54
N MET A 565 19.95 -6.61 15.09
CA MET A 565 21.40 -6.76 14.93
C MET A 565 22.00 -7.58 16.07
N VAL A 566 22.61 -8.70 15.73
CA VAL A 566 23.28 -9.62 16.65
C VAL A 566 24.68 -9.96 16.16
N ILE A 567 25.55 -10.42 17.07
CA ILE A 567 26.86 -11.00 16.75
C ILE A 567 26.92 -12.43 17.27
N TYR A 568 27.61 -13.29 16.53
CA TYR A 568 27.89 -14.68 16.89
C TYR A 568 29.33 -15.01 16.55
N LEU A 569 29.96 -15.83 17.38
CA LEU A 569 31.40 -16.12 17.27
C LEU A 569 31.70 -17.49 16.68
N THR A 570 30.75 -18.40 16.78
CA THR A 570 30.86 -19.77 16.23
C THR A 570 29.61 -20.11 15.47
N ASN A 571 29.76 -20.45 14.19
CA ASN A 571 28.68 -20.84 13.31
C ASN A 571 29.12 -21.90 12.31
N LYS A 572 28.13 -22.60 11.77
CA LYS A 572 28.26 -23.40 10.54
C LYS A 572 27.39 -22.75 9.47
N THR A 573 27.64 -23.04 8.22
CA THR A 573 26.93 -22.47 7.06
C THR A 573 26.32 -23.59 6.21
N ILE A 574 25.05 -23.46 5.87
CA ILE A 574 24.33 -24.29 4.90
C ILE A 574 24.06 -23.44 3.65
N TYR A 575 24.19 -24.03 2.47
CA TYR A 575 23.86 -23.39 1.20
C TYR A 575 22.54 -23.96 0.69
N ILE A 576 21.53 -23.10 0.48
CA ILE A 576 20.19 -23.48 0.08
C ILE A 576 19.66 -22.59 -1.05
N THR A 577 18.92 -23.17 -1.99
CA THR A 577 18.15 -22.41 -2.98
C THR A 577 16.71 -22.32 -2.46
N PRO A 578 16.15 -21.10 -2.27
CA PRO A 578 14.79 -20.95 -1.74
C PRO A 578 13.73 -21.63 -2.61
N ASP A 579 12.86 -22.41 -1.97
CA ASP A 579 11.76 -23.13 -2.61
C ASP A 579 10.45 -22.81 -1.88
N GLU A 580 9.57 -22.05 -2.56
CA GLU A 580 8.27 -21.63 -2.03
C GLU A 580 7.29 -22.81 -1.90
N ALA A 581 7.37 -23.82 -2.79
CA ALA A 581 6.46 -24.97 -2.76
C ALA A 581 6.66 -25.81 -1.48
N ARG A 582 7.92 -26.00 -1.06
CA ARG A 582 8.24 -26.66 0.22
C ARG A 582 7.68 -25.87 1.41
N ILE A 583 7.76 -24.53 1.39
CA ILE A 583 7.26 -23.69 2.50
C ILE A 583 5.73 -23.77 2.60
N GLN A 584 5.01 -23.84 1.46
CA GLN A 584 3.56 -23.97 1.48
C GLN A 584 3.10 -25.31 2.08
N GLN A 585 3.88 -26.38 1.93
CA GLN A 585 3.59 -27.69 2.54
C GLN A 585 3.79 -27.68 4.07
N MET A 586 4.68 -26.84 4.59
CA MET A 586 4.96 -26.68 6.03
C MET A 586 3.95 -25.77 6.75
N LYS A 587 3.13 -25.00 6.01
CA LYS A 587 2.06 -24.16 6.59
C LYS A 587 0.89 -25.06 6.99
N ASN A 588 0.91 -25.53 8.24
CA ASN A 588 -0.27 -26.07 8.90
C ASN A 588 -0.55 -25.24 10.15
N GLU A 589 -1.76 -24.61 10.11
CA GLU A 589 -2.50 -23.89 11.17
C GLU A 589 -2.11 -22.47 11.47
#